data_6e5a72042727879354c8a74720f989c9
#
_entry.id   6e5a72042727879354c8a74720f989c9
#
_cell.length_a   1.000
_cell.length_b   1.000
_cell.length_c   1.000
_cell.angle_alpha   90.00
_cell.angle_beta   90.00
_cell.angle_gamma   90.00
#
_symmetry.space_group_name_H-M   'P 1'
#
loop_
_entity.id
_entity.type
_entity.pdbx_description
1 polymer ?
#
loop_
_entity_poly.entity_id
_entity_poly.type
_entity_poly.pdbx_seq_one_letter_code
_entity_poly.pdbx_strand_id
1 'polypeptide(L)'
;MLPIPLPWLIISAMVALFGTYQVGHHYGWIERDEEMQIEIAKKNEEAREVEKNMTSKLADKETELRKAKNEISKKQSAMRELANTGRLRLPTTSCVQTSTSATPATGDSRDEPSELERQTIATLIDIVAEGDKAIVKHAQCVAAYNEMRELVNGKR
;
A
#
# COMPACT_ATOMS: atom_id res chain seq x y z
N MET A 1 79.86 29.92 17.96
CA MET A 1 78.84 28.86 17.99
C MET A 1 78.54 28.59 19.44
N LEU A 2 77.35 29.06 19.94
CA LEU A 2 76.94 28.86 21.32
C LEU A 2 76.51 27.38 21.47
N PRO A 3 77.03 26.64 22.42
CA PRO A 3 76.63 25.27 22.69
C PRO A 3 75.17 25.29 23.25
N ILE A 4 74.22 24.81 22.49
CA ILE A 4 72.87 24.63 22.94
C ILE A 4 72.88 23.57 24.02
N PRO A 5 72.41 23.87 25.24
CA PRO A 5 72.43 22.88 26.32
C PRO A 5 71.50 21.72 25.99
N LEU A 6 71.96 20.52 26.22
CA LEU A 6 71.26 19.25 25.93
C LEU A 6 69.77 19.23 26.36
N PRO A 7 69.34 19.79 27.50
CA PRO A 7 67.95 19.80 27.92
C PRO A 7 67.06 20.63 26.99
N TRP A 8 67.55 21.68 26.32
CA TRP A 8 66.79 22.51 25.37
C TRP A 8 66.47 21.75 24.07
N LEU A 9 67.36 20.88 23.63
CA LEU A 9 67.15 20.02 22.48
C LEU A 9 66.04 19.01 22.74
N ILE A 10 65.96 18.44 23.95
CA ILE A 10 64.92 17.50 24.35
C ILE A 10 63.55 18.19 24.39
N ILE A 11 63.49 19.38 24.98
CA ILE A 11 62.27 20.17 25.07
C ILE A 11 61.76 20.56 23.69
N SER A 12 62.65 21.02 22.79
CA SER A 12 62.24 21.37 21.43
C SER A 12 61.76 20.19 20.61
N ALA A 13 62.34 19.00 20.77
CA ALA A 13 61.87 17.77 20.16
C ALA A 13 60.50 17.34 20.67
N MET A 14 60.25 17.44 21.98
CA MET A 14 58.96 17.14 22.57
C MET A 14 57.86 18.09 22.05
N VAL A 15 58.12 19.40 21.97
CA VAL A 15 57.16 20.39 21.45
C VAL A 15 56.89 20.12 19.97
N ALA A 16 57.92 19.78 19.17
CA ALA A 16 57.74 19.45 17.77
C ALA A 16 56.87 18.17 17.59
N LEU A 17 57.12 17.13 18.34
CA LEU A 17 56.30 15.88 18.30
C LEU A 17 54.88 16.10 18.75
N PHE A 18 54.68 16.89 19.82
CA PHE A 18 53.32 17.20 20.28
C PHE A 18 52.55 18.10 19.29
N GLY A 19 53.23 19.05 18.66
CA GLY A 19 52.68 19.90 17.62
C GLY A 19 52.23 19.09 16.40
N THR A 20 53.12 18.23 15.87
CA THR A 20 52.77 17.36 14.73
C THR A 20 51.65 16.38 15.05
N TYR A 21 51.61 15.84 16.28
CA TYR A 21 50.50 14.97 16.74
C TYR A 21 49.15 15.70 16.76
N GLN A 22 49.13 16.91 17.31
CA GLN A 22 47.90 17.72 17.38
C GLN A 22 47.40 18.13 16.01
N VAL A 23 48.26 18.53 15.13
CA VAL A 23 47.92 18.89 13.75
C VAL A 23 47.41 17.68 12.99
N GLY A 24 48.11 16.53 13.06
CA GLY A 24 47.67 15.30 12.41
C GLY A 24 46.32 14.78 12.92
N HIS A 25 46.11 14.86 14.25
CA HIS A 25 44.85 14.50 14.84
C HIS A 25 43.70 15.41 14.38
N HIS A 26 43.93 16.71 14.31
CA HIS A 26 42.90 17.69 13.89
C HIS A 26 42.51 17.50 12.40
N TYR A 27 43.49 17.33 11.52
CA TYR A 27 43.24 17.11 10.10
C TYR A 27 42.54 15.75 9.85
N GLY A 28 42.90 14.69 10.57
CA GLY A 28 42.26 13.39 10.42
C GLY A 28 40.81 13.36 10.92
N TRP A 29 40.39 14.24 11.82
CA TRP A 29 38.99 14.40 12.24
C TRP A 29 38.16 15.13 11.20
N ILE A 30 38.69 16.20 10.60
CA ILE A 30 38.02 16.99 9.58
C ILE A 30 37.74 16.12 8.33
N GLU A 31 38.73 15.38 7.86
CA GLU A 31 38.60 14.52 6.70
C GLU A 31 37.55 13.43 6.91
N ARG A 32 37.48 12.84 8.09
CA ARG A 32 36.47 11.83 8.47
C ARG A 32 35.07 12.42 8.58
N ASP A 33 34.94 13.65 9.07
CA ASP A 33 33.66 14.35 9.14
C ASP A 33 33.13 14.69 7.76
N GLU A 34 33.98 15.09 6.81
CA GLU A 34 33.58 15.35 5.42
C GLU A 34 33.12 14.07 4.74
N GLU A 35 33.85 12.96 4.88
CA GLU A 35 33.45 11.65 4.34
C GLU A 35 32.10 11.18 4.90
N MET A 36 31.89 11.31 6.22
CA MET A 36 30.62 10.97 6.85
C MET A 36 29.48 11.86 6.34
N GLN A 37 29.69 13.15 6.18
CA GLN A 37 28.66 14.06 5.66
C GLN A 37 28.28 13.73 4.21
N ILE A 38 29.25 13.38 3.38
CA ILE A 38 29.01 12.94 1.99
C ILE A 38 28.21 11.63 1.99
N GLU A 39 28.57 10.66 2.86
CA GLU A 39 27.84 9.40 2.94
C GLU A 39 26.41 9.60 3.45
N ILE A 40 26.20 10.45 4.46
CA ILE A 40 24.87 10.80 4.98
C ILE A 40 24.05 11.52 3.89
N ALA A 41 24.65 12.45 3.17
CA ALA A 41 23.97 13.14 2.08
C ALA A 41 23.55 12.18 0.96
N LYS A 42 24.41 11.25 0.59
CA LYS A 42 24.11 10.19 -0.39
C LYS A 42 22.97 9.28 0.08
N LYS A 43 23.02 8.80 1.32
CA LYS A 43 21.96 7.96 1.90
C LYS A 43 20.63 8.71 2.01
N ASN A 44 20.66 9.99 2.33
CA ASN A 44 19.48 10.84 2.37
C ASN A 44 18.86 11.00 0.96
N GLU A 45 19.68 11.18 -0.07
CA GLU A 45 19.21 11.28 -1.45
C GLU A 45 18.60 9.96 -1.92
N GLU A 46 19.26 8.83 -1.66
CA GLU A 46 18.72 7.49 -1.92
C GLU A 46 17.38 7.25 -1.19
N ALA A 47 17.29 7.67 0.08
CA ALA A 47 16.05 7.54 0.85
C ALA A 47 14.92 8.40 0.26
N ARG A 48 15.21 9.63 -0.16
CA ARG A 48 14.23 10.52 -0.83
C ARG A 48 13.76 9.96 -2.17
N GLU A 49 14.65 9.35 -2.93
CA GLU A 49 14.29 8.70 -4.19
C GLU A 49 13.35 7.51 -3.95
N VAL A 50 13.66 6.68 -2.95
CA VAL A 50 12.78 5.58 -2.54
C VAL A 50 11.42 6.10 -2.10
N GLU A 51 11.38 7.15 -1.28
CA GLU A 51 10.13 7.76 -0.80
C GLU A 51 9.28 8.30 -1.97
N LYS A 52 9.88 9.01 -2.92
CA LYS A 52 9.19 9.48 -4.12
C LYS A 52 8.61 8.34 -4.94
N ASN A 53 9.40 7.29 -5.16
CA ASN A 53 8.95 6.10 -5.90
C ASN A 53 7.81 5.39 -5.17
N MET A 54 7.89 5.26 -3.84
CA MET A 54 6.82 4.69 -3.01
C MET A 54 5.54 5.53 -3.10
N THR A 55 5.65 6.84 -2.98
CA THR A 55 4.52 7.75 -3.03
C THR A 55 3.84 7.70 -4.39
N SER A 56 4.59 7.70 -5.49
CA SER A 56 4.07 7.57 -6.84
C SER A 56 3.31 6.27 -7.03
N LYS A 57 3.90 5.13 -6.62
CA LYS A 57 3.26 3.82 -6.73
C LYS A 57 1.99 3.69 -5.89
N LEU A 58 1.99 4.27 -4.68
CA LEU A 58 0.77 4.31 -3.86
C LEU A 58 -0.34 5.13 -4.53
N ALA A 59 -0.02 6.27 -5.14
CA ALA A 59 -0.99 7.08 -5.87
C ALA A 59 -1.56 6.33 -7.09
N ASP A 60 -0.74 5.57 -7.81
CA ASP A 60 -1.17 4.72 -8.91
C ASP A 60 -2.13 3.63 -8.43
N LYS A 61 -1.79 2.95 -7.33
CA LYS A 61 -2.65 1.93 -6.70
C LYS A 61 -3.98 2.51 -6.19
N GLU A 62 -3.97 3.70 -5.64
CA GLU A 62 -5.20 4.40 -5.23
C GLU A 62 -6.09 4.71 -6.44
N THR A 63 -5.51 5.12 -7.55
CA THR A 63 -6.25 5.37 -8.79
C THR A 63 -6.85 4.10 -9.36
N GLU A 64 -6.13 2.98 -9.36
CA GLU A 64 -6.64 1.67 -9.76
C GLU A 64 -7.80 1.22 -8.86
N LEU A 65 -7.65 1.36 -7.54
CA LEU A 65 -8.71 1.03 -6.58
C LEU A 65 -9.97 1.85 -6.82
N ARG A 66 -9.81 3.14 -7.08
CA ARG A 66 -10.94 4.03 -7.39
C ARG A 66 -11.65 3.62 -8.69
N LYS A 67 -10.90 3.27 -9.74
CA LYS A 67 -11.46 2.75 -11.00
C LYS A 67 -12.25 1.47 -10.77
N ALA A 68 -11.66 0.49 -10.06
CA ALA A 68 -12.32 -0.77 -9.76
C ALA A 68 -13.61 -0.58 -8.94
N LYS A 69 -13.60 0.29 -7.92
CA LYS A 69 -14.79 0.63 -7.14
C LYS A 69 -15.88 1.28 -8.00
N ASN A 70 -15.51 2.16 -8.92
CA ASN A 70 -16.46 2.79 -9.84
C ASN A 70 -17.09 1.76 -10.79
N GLU A 71 -16.33 0.80 -11.28
CA GLU A 71 -16.85 -0.29 -12.12
C GLU A 71 -17.82 -1.18 -11.35
N ILE A 72 -17.49 -1.55 -10.09
CA ILE A 72 -18.40 -2.30 -9.22
C ILE A 72 -19.71 -1.52 -9.02
N SER A 73 -19.62 -0.22 -8.73
CA SER A 73 -20.82 0.62 -8.56
C SER A 73 -21.67 0.72 -9.83
N LYS A 74 -21.06 0.81 -11.01
CA LYS A 74 -21.79 0.79 -12.30
C LYS A 74 -22.48 -0.55 -12.52
N LYS A 75 -21.80 -1.66 -12.26
CA LYS A 75 -22.39 -3.01 -12.36
C LYS A 75 -23.54 -3.19 -11.37
N GLN A 76 -23.36 -2.72 -10.13
CA GLN A 76 -24.41 -2.73 -9.11
C GLN A 76 -25.66 -1.96 -9.56
N SER A 77 -25.48 -0.75 -10.13
CA SER A 77 -26.60 0.05 -10.66
C SER A 77 -27.32 -0.67 -11.80
N ALA A 78 -26.57 -1.25 -12.74
CA ALA A 78 -27.14 -2.01 -13.85
C ALA A 78 -27.91 -3.26 -13.35
N MET A 79 -27.38 -3.98 -12.39
CA MET A 79 -28.07 -5.14 -11.78
C MET A 79 -29.35 -4.72 -11.07
N ARG A 80 -29.34 -3.58 -10.34
CA ARG A 80 -30.55 -3.04 -9.71
C ARG A 80 -31.61 -2.66 -10.73
N GLU A 81 -31.22 -2.06 -11.85
CA GLU A 81 -32.15 -1.74 -12.93
C GLU A 81 -32.78 -3.01 -13.52
N LEU A 82 -31.98 -4.06 -13.76
CA LEU A 82 -32.50 -5.37 -14.21
C LEU A 82 -33.44 -6.02 -13.21
N ALA A 83 -33.14 -5.89 -11.90
CA ALA A 83 -34.03 -6.38 -10.84
C ALA A 83 -35.36 -5.60 -10.81
N ASN A 84 -35.30 -4.27 -10.92
CA ASN A 84 -36.50 -3.41 -10.93
C ASN A 84 -37.39 -3.65 -12.17
N THR A 85 -36.78 -3.97 -13.32
CA THR A 85 -37.51 -4.30 -14.55
C THR A 85 -38.00 -5.75 -14.58
N GLY A 86 -37.79 -6.54 -13.51
CA GLY A 86 -38.19 -7.95 -13.44
C GLY A 86 -37.42 -8.90 -14.36
N ARG A 87 -36.33 -8.43 -14.96
CA ARG A 87 -35.47 -9.23 -15.86
C ARG A 87 -34.49 -10.12 -15.09
N LEU A 88 -34.21 -9.80 -13.84
CA LEU A 88 -33.40 -10.61 -12.93
C LEU A 88 -34.33 -11.37 -12.01
N ARG A 89 -34.32 -12.68 -12.10
CA ARG A 89 -35.13 -13.58 -11.24
C ARG A 89 -34.20 -14.51 -10.48
N LEU A 90 -34.50 -14.73 -9.20
CA LEU A 90 -33.86 -15.80 -8.44
C LEU A 90 -34.43 -17.13 -8.93
N PRO A 91 -33.60 -18.15 -9.22
CA PRO A 91 -34.10 -19.49 -9.41
C PRO A 91 -34.72 -19.95 -8.09
N THR A 92 -36.01 -19.79 -7.96
CA THR A 92 -36.76 -20.40 -6.84
C THR A 92 -36.76 -21.89 -7.10
N THR A 93 -35.76 -22.61 -6.59
CA THR A 93 -36.01 -24.01 -6.27
C THR A 93 -37.08 -24.02 -5.18
N SER A 94 -38.32 -24.16 -5.61
CA SER A 94 -39.40 -24.41 -4.70
C SER A 94 -38.99 -25.60 -3.82
N CYS A 95 -38.65 -25.34 -2.56
CA CYS A 95 -38.81 -26.37 -1.55
C CYS A 95 -40.26 -26.72 -1.59
N VAL A 96 -40.59 -27.84 -2.25
CA VAL A 96 -41.90 -28.44 -2.21
C VAL A 96 -42.14 -28.83 -0.76
N GLN A 97 -42.72 -27.90 0.02
CA GLN A 97 -43.41 -28.30 1.20
C GLN A 97 -44.64 -29.06 0.68
N THR A 98 -44.57 -30.37 0.81
CA THR A 98 -45.75 -31.25 0.71
C THR A 98 -46.73 -30.89 1.78
N SER A 99 -47.43 -29.79 1.62
CA SER A 99 -48.67 -29.56 2.32
C SER A 99 -49.76 -30.27 1.54
N THR A 100 -50.24 -31.38 2.09
CA THR A 100 -51.43 -32.11 1.71
C THR A 100 -52.64 -31.17 1.69
N SER A 101 -52.88 -30.49 0.62
CA SER A 101 -54.19 -30.02 0.16
C SER A 101 -54.01 -29.43 -1.25
N ALA A 102 -54.23 -30.27 -2.23
CA ALA A 102 -54.18 -29.87 -3.62
C ALA A 102 -55.50 -29.21 -4.00
N THR A 103 -55.46 -27.94 -4.28
CA THR A 103 -56.37 -27.34 -5.26
C THR A 103 -55.50 -26.99 -6.48
N PRO A 104 -55.80 -27.55 -7.68
CA PRO A 104 -55.04 -27.19 -8.87
C PRO A 104 -55.42 -25.76 -9.23
N ALA A 105 -54.55 -24.81 -8.93
CA ALA A 105 -54.62 -23.49 -9.51
C ALA A 105 -54.12 -23.54 -10.93
N THR A 106 -55.03 -23.69 -11.87
CA THR A 106 -54.86 -23.36 -13.28
C THR A 106 -54.73 -21.82 -13.35
N GLY A 107 -53.54 -21.34 -13.38
CA GLY A 107 -53.24 -19.90 -13.54
C GLY A 107 -51.96 -19.74 -14.25
N ASP A 108 -52.00 -19.47 -15.52
CA ASP A 108 -50.92 -18.91 -16.35
C ASP A 108 -50.62 -17.48 -15.85
N SER A 109 -50.15 -17.40 -14.63
CA SER A 109 -49.66 -16.16 -14.03
C SER A 109 -48.24 -16.02 -14.47
N ARG A 110 -48.00 -15.19 -15.47
CA ARG A 110 -46.76 -14.45 -15.57
C ARG A 110 -46.65 -13.61 -14.32
N ASP A 111 -46.28 -14.27 -13.22
CA ASP A 111 -46.14 -13.62 -11.94
C ASP A 111 -45.09 -12.51 -12.07
N GLU A 112 -45.53 -11.26 -12.05
CA GLU A 112 -44.67 -10.16 -11.74
C GLU A 112 -43.93 -10.51 -10.45
N PRO A 113 -42.61 -10.31 -10.38
CA PRO A 113 -41.86 -10.63 -9.16
C PRO A 113 -42.46 -9.89 -8.00
N SER A 114 -42.73 -10.61 -6.92
CA SER A 114 -43.36 -10.04 -5.72
C SER A 114 -42.44 -8.92 -5.20
N GLU A 115 -43.06 -7.93 -4.55
CA GLU A 115 -42.29 -6.83 -3.93
C GLU A 115 -41.23 -7.36 -2.96
N LEU A 116 -41.50 -8.42 -2.24
CA LEU A 116 -40.55 -9.11 -1.35
C LEU A 116 -39.38 -9.72 -2.13
N GLU A 117 -39.62 -10.29 -3.31
CA GLU A 117 -38.58 -10.86 -4.17
C GLU A 117 -37.68 -9.75 -4.69
N ARG A 118 -38.24 -8.64 -5.17
CA ARG A 118 -37.46 -7.47 -5.62
C ARG A 118 -36.59 -6.90 -4.52
N GLN A 119 -37.09 -6.80 -3.31
CA GLN A 119 -36.39 -6.29 -2.15
C GLN A 119 -35.26 -7.24 -1.71
N THR A 120 -35.50 -8.55 -1.78
CA THR A 120 -34.48 -9.58 -1.50
C THR A 120 -33.36 -9.53 -2.54
N ILE A 121 -33.68 -9.43 -3.82
CA ILE A 121 -32.69 -9.30 -4.90
C ILE A 121 -31.87 -8.03 -4.71
N ALA A 122 -32.48 -6.89 -4.41
CA ALA A 122 -31.78 -5.65 -4.16
C ALA A 122 -30.78 -5.77 -3.01
N THR A 123 -31.20 -6.39 -1.92
CA THR A 123 -30.32 -6.63 -0.75
C THR A 123 -29.15 -7.55 -1.10
N LEU A 124 -29.38 -8.62 -1.86
CA LEU A 124 -28.33 -9.52 -2.33
C LEU A 124 -27.33 -8.80 -3.24
N ILE A 125 -27.79 -7.97 -4.16
CA ILE A 125 -26.94 -7.14 -5.02
C ILE A 125 -26.04 -6.23 -4.18
N ASP A 126 -26.57 -5.63 -3.12
CA ASP A 126 -25.80 -4.76 -2.23
C ASP A 126 -24.73 -5.53 -1.46
N ILE A 127 -25.08 -6.69 -0.91
CA ILE A 127 -24.14 -7.55 -0.19
C ILE A 127 -22.99 -8.00 -1.12
N VAL A 128 -23.34 -8.44 -2.34
CA VAL A 128 -22.33 -8.87 -3.33
C VAL A 128 -21.42 -7.70 -3.71
N ALA A 129 -21.99 -6.53 -4.00
CA ALA A 129 -21.21 -5.34 -4.36
C ALA A 129 -20.28 -4.88 -3.23
N GLU A 130 -20.72 -4.99 -1.97
CA GLU A 130 -19.87 -4.66 -0.81
C GLU A 130 -18.77 -5.71 -0.63
N GLY A 131 -19.07 -6.99 -0.83
CA GLY A 131 -18.11 -8.07 -0.84
C GLY A 131 -17.02 -7.87 -1.92
N ASP A 132 -17.41 -7.55 -3.13
CA ASP A 132 -16.49 -7.28 -4.22
C ASP A 132 -15.58 -6.09 -3.92
N LYS A 133 -16.12 -5.00 -3.36
CA LYS A 133 -15.32 -3.83 -2.92
C LYS A 133 -14.31 -4.21 -1.84
N ALA A 134 -14.70 -5.06 -0.89
CA ALA A 134 -13.81 -5.54 0.17
C ALA A 134 -12.69 -6.41 -0.39
N ILE A 135 -12.99 -7.33 -1.31
CA ILE A 135 -12.01 -8.19 -1.99
C ILE A 135 -11.01 -7.35 -2.78
N VAL A 136 -11.49 -6.40 -3.58
CA VAL A 136 -10.61 -5.51 -4.36
C VAL A 136 -9.71 -4.68 -3.45
N LYS A 137 -10.24 -4.13 -2.35
CA LYS A 137 -9.45 -3.38 -1.37
C LYS A 137 -8.38 -4.25 -0.72
N HIS A 138 -8.71 -5.48 -0.34
CA HIS A 138 -7.76 -6.44 0.24
C HIS A 138 -6.66 -6.80 -0.76
N ALA A 139 -7.01 -7.16 -1.99
CA ALA A 139 -6.05 -7.50 -3.04
C ALA A 139 -5.08 -6.34 -3.33
N GLN A 140 -5.57 -5.10 -3.38
CA GLN A 140 -4.74 -3.91 -3.55
C GLN A 140 -3.80 -3.68 -2.36
N CYS A 141 -4.27 -3.90 -1.13
CA CYS A 141 -3.44 -3.79 0.07
C CYS A 141 -2.29 -4.79 0.05
N VAL A 142 -2.56 -6.05 -0.29
CA VAL A 142 -1.54 -7.11 -0.42
C VAL A 142 -0.55 -6.80 -1.53
N ALA A 143 -1.03 -6.34 -2.69
CA ALA A 143 -0.16 -5.96 -3.81
C ALA A 143 0.76 -4.78 -3.43
N ALA A 144 0.21 -3.73 -2.81
CA ALA A 144 0.99 -2.59 -2.33
C ALA A 144 2.03 -3.01 -1.28
N TYR A 145 1.67 -3.88 -0.35
CA TYR A 145 2.60 -4.40 0.65
C TYR A 145 3.78 -5.16 0.01
N ASN A 146 3.49 -6.06 -0.93
CA ASN A 146 4.52 -6.84 -1.61
C ASN A 146 5.46 -5.95 -2.41
N GLU A 147 4.92 -4.97 -3.12
CA GLU A 147 5.71 -4.01 -3.90
C GLU A 147 6.62 -3.15 -3.01
N MET A 148 6.11 -2.67 -1.87
CA MET A 148 6.92 -1.94 -0.89
C MET A 148 8.01 -2.81 -0.28
N ARG A 149 7.69 -4.07 0.03
CA ARG A 149 8.67 -5.04 0.53
C ARG A 149 9.80 -5.28 -0.47
N GLU A 150 9.50 -5.40 -1.75
CA GLU A 150 10.51 -5.55 -2.81
C GLU A 150 11.39 -4.32 -2.95
N LEU A 151 10.82 -3.11 -2.89
CA LEU A 151 11.58 -1.86 -2.93
C LEU A 151 12.56 -1.72 -1.76
N VAL A 152 12.17 -2.16 -0.58
CA VAL A 152 13.03 -2.10 0.61
C VAL A 152 14.09 -3.20 0.61
N ASN A 153 13.73 -4.43 0.23
CA ASN A 153 14.64 -5.58 0.26
C ASN A 153 15.53 -5.68 -0.97
N GLY A 154 15.10 -5.21 -2.13
CA GLY A 154 15.87 -5.24 -3.37
C GLY A 154 17.07 -4.27 -3.40
N LYS A 155 17.18 -3.40 -2.38
CA LYS A 155 18.31 -2.48 -2.18
C LYS A 155 19.35 -2.98 -1.14
N ARG A 156 19.20 -4.20 -0.62
CA ARG A 156 20.20 -4.88 0.21
C ARG A 156 21.02 -5.84 -0.65
#